data_2cc7a6c1f0ead522cda5515b80b2e664
#
_entry.id   2cc7a6c1f0ead522cda5515b80b2e664
#
_cell.length_a   1.000
_cell.length_b   1.000
_cell.length_c   1.000
_cell.angle_alpha   90.00
_cell.angle_beta   90.00
_cell.angle_gamma   90.00
#
_symmetry.space_group_name_H-M   'P 1'
#
loop_
_entity.id
_entity.type
_entity.pdbx_description
1 polymer ?
#
loop_
_entity_poly.entity_id
_entity_poly.type
_entity_poly.pdbx_seq_one_letter_code
_entity_poly.pdbx_strand_id
1 'polypeptide(L)'
;MIVERVSVDDIQNLRVRVLRKGTPVTHAHYPEDSYADVVHLAIRENSEICATSTWFSKECPEVPNIPALQLKGMAVDDSLQTTGYGRALIDAGLALARERGAEVVWARARDSALGFYEKCGFISVGDGFIDEPTNMPHHIVMKRL
;
A
#
# COMPACT_ATOMS: atom_id res chain seq x y z
N MET A 1 3.01 -17.69 -5.36
CA MET A 1 2.34 -16.82 -4.38
C MET A 1 0.91 -16.56 -4.82
N ILE A 2 -0.01 -16.80 -3.93
CA ILE A 2 -1.43 -16.53 -4.19
C ILE A 2 -1.82 -15.27 -3.43
N VAL A 3 -2.34 -14.28 -4.18
CA VAL A 3 -2.89 -13.06 -3.59
C VAL A 3 -4.40 -13.22 -3.48
N GLU A 4 -4.93 -12.98 -2.29
CA GLU A 4 -6.36 -13.12 -2.02
C GLU A 4 -6.96 -11.85 -1.42
N ARG A 5 -8.27 -11.69 -1.53
CA ARG A 5 -8.99 -10.62 -0.84
C ARG A 5 -9.32 -11.09 0.57
N VAL A 6 -9.13 -10.18 1.54
CA VAL A 6 -9.40 -10.46 2.95
C VAL A 6 -10.14 -9.29 3.59
N SER A 7 -10.62 -9.47 4.81
CA SER A 7 -11.23 -8.40 5.58
C SER A 7 -10.18 -7.53 6.27
N VAL A 8 -10.57 -6.31 6.67
CA VAL A 8 -9.67 -5.41 7.41
C VAL A 8 -9.23 -6.03 8.75
N ASP A 9 -10.09 -6.80 9.39
CA ASP A 9 -9.76 -7.44 10.67
C ASP A 9 -8.62 -8.46 10.51
N ASP A 10 -8.55 -9.12 9.38
CA ASP A 10 -7.51 -10.14 9.12
C ASP A 10 -6.10 -9.54 9.01
N ILE A 11 -6.00 -8.26 8.68
CA ILE A 11 -4.70 -7.61 8.39
C ILE A 11 -4.22 -6.65 9.47
N GLN A 12 -5.03 -6.37 10.51
CA GLN A 12 -4.67 -5.40 11.54
C GLN A 12 -3.38 -5.77 12.28
N ASN A 13 -3.24 -7.03 12.65
CA ASN A 13 -2.06 -7.49 13.38
C ASN A 13 -0.77 -7.25 12.59
N LEU A 14 -0.77 -7.58 11.30
CA LEU A 14 0.39 -7.37 10.44
C LEU A 14 0.69 -5.87 10.26
N ARG A 15 -0.33 -5.05 10.04
CA ARG A 15 -0.16 -3.60 9.92
C ARG A 15 0.52 -3.02 11.16
N VAL A 16 0.05 -3.38 12.34
CA VAL A 16 0.64 -2.88 13.60
C VAL A 16 2.08 -3.35 13.73
N ARG A 17 2.31 -4.63 13.55
CA ARG A 17 3.63 -5.25 13.75
C ARG A 17 4.68 -4.65 12.80
N VAL A 18 4.32 -4.35 11.57
CA VAL A 18 5.26 -3.85 10.55
C VAL A 18 5.26 -2.33 10.45
N LEU A 19 4.08 -1.71 10.34
CA LEU A 19 3.97 -0.29 10.02
C LEU A 19 4.04 0.62 11.24
N ARG A 20 3.77 0.10 12.43
CA ARG A 20 3.83 0.86 13.69
C ARG A 20 5.04 0.49 14.55
N LYS A 21 5.91 -0.36 14.03
CA LYS A 21 7.15 -0.76 14.70
C LYS A 21 7.99 0.46 15.04
N GLY A 22 8.44 0.54 16.31
CA GLY A 22 9.23 1.66 16.78
C GLY A 22 8.42 2.92 17.11
N THR A 23 7.08 2.84 17.06
CA THR A 23 6.19 3.93 17.42
C THR A 23 5.34 3.52 18.63
N PRO A 24 4.78 4.48 19.42
CA PRO A 24 3.86 4.15 20.52
C PRO A 24 2.45 3.79 20.04
N VAL A 25 2.20 3.81 18.73
CA VAL A 25 0.86 3.57 18.17
C VAL A 25 0.58 2.06 18.14
N THR A 26 -0.56 1.66 18.72
CA THR A 26 -0.95 0.26 18.89
C THR A 26 -2.07 -0.18 17.93
N HIS A 27 -2.47 0.67 16.99
CA HIS A 27 -3.52 0.39 16.01
C HIS A 27 -3.13 0.92 14.64
N ALA A 28 -3.74 0.37 13.60
CA ALA A 28 -3.48 0.77 12.22
C ALA A 28 -4.76 0.73 11.38
N HIS A 29 -5.85 1.28 11.94
CA HIS A 29 -7.09 1.50 11.19
C HIS A 29 -6.98 2.79 10.40
N TYR A 30 -7.41 2.77 9.15
CA TYR A 30 -7.47 3.93 8.29
C TYR A 30 -8.92 4.33 8.03
N PRO A 31 -9.24 5.63 7.91
CA PRO A 31 -10.58 6.05 7.50
C PRO A 31 -11.04 5.38 6.21
N GLU A 32 -10.12 5.15 5.28
CA GLU A 32 -10.39 4.53 3.98
C GLU A 32 -10.77 3.05 4.08
N ASP A 33 -10.54 2.39 5.22
CA ASP A 33 -10.97 1.01 5.44
C ASP A 33 -12.50 0.87 5.39
N SER A 34 -13.23 1.97 5.57
CA SER A 34 -14.69 1.98 5.48
C SER A 34 -15.22 2.45 4.13
N TYR A 35 -14.37 2.74 3.15
CA TYR A 35 -14.83 3.10 1.81
C TYR A 35 -15.55 1.92 1.16
N ALA A 36 -16.63 2.21 0.41
CA ALA A 36 -17.43 1.17 -0.22
C ALA A 36 -16.63 0.32 -1.22
N ASP A 37 -15.62 0.90 -1.86
CA ASP A 37 -14.82 0.24 -2.89
C ASP A 37 -13.48 -0.31 -2.38
N VAL A 38 -13.21 -0.25 -1.08
CA VAL A 38 -11.93 -0.70 -0.53
C VAL A 38 -11.71 -2.20 -0.77
N VAL A 39 -10.50 -2.54 -1.14
CA VAL A 39 -10.06 -3.93 -1.28
C VAL A 39 -8.78 -4.12 -0.49
N HIS A 40 -8.77 -5.13 0.38
CA HIS A 40 -7.57 -5.55 1.09
C HIS A 40 -7.06 -6.82 0.43
N LEU A 41 -5.81 -6.79 -0.03
CA LEU A 41 -5.13 -7.93 -0.62
C LEU A 41 -4.14 -8.49 0.38
N ALA A 42 -3.97 -9.79 0.40
CA ALA A 42 -3.06 -10.46 1.32
C ALA A 42 -2.46 -11.73 0.73
N ILE A 43 -1.31 -12.10 1.26
CA ILE A 43 -0.64 -13.37 0.96
C ILE A 43 -0.45 -14.11 2.28
N ARG A 44 -0.76 -15.40 2.28
CA ARG A 44 -0.59 -16.28 3.45
C ARG A 44 0.61 -17.20 3.27
N GLU A 45 1.29 -17.46 4.38
CA GLU A 45 2.27 -18.51 4.53
C GLU A 45 1.87 -19.33 5.75
N ASN A 46 1.69 -20.64 5.58
CA ASN A 46 1.29 -21.54 6.68
C ASN A 46 0.03 -21.05 7.42
N SER A 47 -0.98 -20.63 6.67
CA SER A 47 -2.27 -20.10 7.17
C SER A 47 -2.20 -18.73 7.83
N GLU A 48 -1.03 -18.12 7.96
CA GLU A 48 -0.88 -16.76 8.51
C GLU A 48 -0.68 -15.73 7.42
N ILE A 49 -1.28 -14.55 7.57
CA ILE A 49 -1.05 -13.45 6.65
C ILE A 49 0.34 -12.87 6.91
N CYS A 50 1.17 -12.89 5.88
CA CYS A 50 2.54 -12.39 5.94
C CYS A 50 2.78 -11.14 5.10
N ALA A 51 1.84 -10.78 4.24
CA ALA A 51 1.92 -9.57 3.43
C ALA A 51 0.52 -9.05 3.12
N THR A 52 0.36 -7.72 3.05
CA THR A 52 -0.93 -7.09 2.78
C THR A 52 -0.77 -5.73 2.11
N SER A 53 -1.83 -5.31 1.43
CA SER A 53 -1.96 -3.96 0.86
C SER A 53 -3.45 -3.60 0.77
N THR A 54 -3.76 -2.31 0.82
CA THR A 54 -5.13 -1.81 0.76
C THR A 54 -5.27 -0.84 -0.42
N TRP A 55 -6.35 -0.97 -1.17
CA TRP A 55 -6.59 -0.27 -2.43
C TRP A 55 -7.99 0.33 -2.44
N PHE A 56 -8.10 1.59 -2.88
CA PHE A 56 -9.37 2.29 -2.97
C PHE A 56 -9.27 3.43 -3.99
N SER A 57 -10.41 3.86 -4.51
CA SER A 57 -10.46 4.98 -5.45
C SER A 57 -10.21 6.29 -4.72
N LYS A 58 -9.18 7.00 -5.12
CA LYS A 58 -8.86 8.34 -4.63
C LYS A 58 -7.93 9.03 -5.62
N GLU A 59 -8.27 10.29 -5.94
CA GLU A 59 -7.48 11.11 -6.84
C GLU A 59 -6.08 11.36 -6.29
N CYS A 60 -5.08 11.25 -7.15
CA CYS A 60 -3.71 11.60 -6.79
C CYS A 60 -3.58 13.14 -6.71
N PRO A 61 -3.09 13.69 -5.58
CA PRO A 61 -2.97 15.16 -5.43
C PRO A 61 -2.08 15.79 -6.49
N GLU A 62 -1.05 15.11 -6.96
CA GLU A 62 -0.09 15.62 -7.92
C GLU A 62 -0.57 15.46 -9.38
N VAL A 63 -1.62 14.66 -9.60
CA VAL A 63 -2.21 14.42 -10.93
C VAL A 63 -3.73 14.45 -10.80
N PRO A 64 -4.32 15.65 -10.56
CA PRO A 64 -5.76 15.77 -10.32
C PRO A 64 -6.59 15.51 -11.58
N ASN A 65 -7.87 15.20 -11.35
CA ASN A 65 -8.88 14.99 -12.40
C ASN A 65 -8.63 13.78 -13.30
N ILE A 66 -7.88 12.81 -12.82
CA ILE A 66 -7.62 11.55 -13.51
C ILE A 66 -8.08 10.39 -12.62
N PRO A 67 -8.85 9.41 -13.16
CA PRO A 67 -9.25 8.23 -12.39
C PRO A 67 -8.03 7.52 -11.80
N ALA A 68 -8.01 7.33 -10.49
CA ALA A 68 -6.86 6.77 -9.78
C ALA A 68 -7.27 5.87 -8.64
N LEU A 69 -6.42 4.89 -8.34
CA LEU A 69 -6.46 4.14 -7.09
C LEU A 69 -5.28 4.53 -6.22
N GLN A 70 -5.54 4.68 -4.93
CA GLN A 70 -4.47 4.80 -3.94
C GLN A 70 -4.17 3.44 -3.32
N LEU A 71 -2.89 3.16 -3.18
CA LEU A 71 -2.36 2.06 -2.38
C LEU A 71 -1.99 2.61 -1.01
N LYS A 72 -2.41 1.93 0.05
CA LYS A 72 -2.09 2.29 1.43
C LYS A 72 -1.84 1.03 2.26
N GLY A 73 -1.01 1.15 3.30
CA GLY A 73 -0.81 0.05 4.23
C GLY A 73 -0.10 -1.16 3.63
N MET A 74 0.83 -0.96 2.72
CA MET A 74 1.70 -2.03 2.23
C MET A 74 2.57 -2.50 3.39
N ALA A 75 2.44 -3.76 3.75
CA ALA A 75 3.22 -4.36 4.82
C ALA A 75 3.63 -5.78 4.46
N VAL A 76 4.90 -6.08 4.60
CA VAL A 76 5.45 -7.43 4.44
C VAL A 76 6.15 -7.79 5.74
N ASP A 77 5.93 -9.00 6.24
CA ASP A 77 6.59 -9.48 7.46
C ASP A 77 8.10 -9.27 7.34
N ASP A 78 8.74 -8.78 8.41
CA ASP A 78 10.15 -8.43 8.40
C ASP A 78 11.05 -9.57 7.91
N SER A 79 10.70 -10.81 8.27
CA SER A 79 11.47 -12.00 7.86
C SER A 79 11.36 -12.31 6.36
N LEU A 80 10.39 -11.72 5.67
CA LEU A 80 10.08 -12.03 4.27
C LEU A 80 10.27 -10.84 3.34
N GLN A 81 10.80 -9.72 3.82
CA GLN A 81 11.10 -8.57 2.98
C GLN A 81 12.18 -8.94 1.95
N THR A 82 12.11 -8.31 0.79
CA THR A 82 12.99 -8.56 -0.37
C THR A 82 12.81 -9.94 -1.04
N THR A 83 11.74 -10.67 -0.73
CA THR A 83 11.47 -11.99 -1.30
C THR A 83 10.41 -12.00 -2.41
N GLY A 84 9.93 -10.84 -2.84
CA GLY A 84 8.96 -10.73 -3.93
C GLY A 84 7.49 -10.64 -3.50
N TYR A 85 7.19 -10.71 -2.20
CA TYR A 85 5.80 -10.60 -1.71
C TYR A 85 5.20 -9.24 -2.01
N GLY A 86 5.94 -8.16 -1.74
CA GLY A 86 5.47 -6.80 -2.05
C GLY A 86 5.21 -6.61 -3.54
N ARG A 87 6.10 -7.12 -4.38
CA ARG A 87 5.92 -7.06 -5.83
C ARG A 87 4.66 -7.78 -6.29
N ALA A 88 4.38 -8.96 -5.72
CA ALA A 88 3.17 -9.71 -6.05
C ALA A 88 1.90 -8.93 -5.70
N LEU A 89 1.90 -8.25 -4.53
CA LEU A 89 0.79 -7.39 -4.13
C LEU A 89 0.62 -6.20 -5.08
N ILE A 90 1.71 -5.56 -5.49
CA ILE A 90 1.66 -4.47 -6.46
C ILE A 90 1.05 -4.96 -7.78
N ASP A 91 1.53 -6.08 -8.30
CA ASP A 91 1.02 -6.61 -9.57
C ASP A 91 -0.48 -6.91 -9.50
N ALA A 92 -0.95 -7.50 -8.41
CA ALA A 92 -2.37 -7.76 -8.20
C ALA A 92 -3.19 -6.46 -8.10
N GLY A 93 -2.67 -5.46 -7.40
CA GLY A 93 -3.32 -4.15 -7.28
C GLY A 93 -3.36 -3.39 -8.59
N LEU A 94 -2.32 -3.46 -9.41
CA LEU A 94 -2.30 -2.86 -10.73
C LEU A 94 -3.36 -3.50 -11.64
N ALA A 95 -3.53 -4.83 -11.54
CA ALA A 95 -4.58 -5.53 -12.28
C ALA A 95 -5.97 -5.08 -11.84
N LEU A 96 -6.19 -4.93 -10.54
CA LEU A 96 -7.43 -4.40 -9.98
C LEU A 96 -7.71 -2.98 -10.49
N ALA A 97 -6.68 -2.13 -10.51
CA ALA A 97 -6.81 -0.75 -10.98
C ALA A 97 -7.21 -0.69 -12.45
N ARG A 98 -6.60 -1.51 -13.29
CA ARG A 98 -6.95 -1.59 -14.72
C ARG A 98 -8.38 -2.06 -14.92
N GLU A 99 -8.81 -3.06 -14.16
CA GLU A 99 -10.18 -3.57 -14.19
C GLU A 99 -11.20 -2.48 -13.87
N ARG A 100 -10.86 -1.58 -12.96
CA ARG A 100 -11.72 -0.46 -12.54
C ARG A 100 -11.62 0.78 -13.43
N GLY A 101 -10.82 0.73 -14.47
CA GLY A 101 -10.64 1.86 -15.38
C GLY A 101 -9.78 2.99 -14.82
N ALA A 102 -8.99 2.74 -13.80
CA ALA A 102 -8.03 3.71 -13.31
C ALA A 102 -6.90 3.91 -14.31
N GLU A 103 -6.41 5.13 -14.41
CA GLU A 103 -5.30 5.51 -15.28
C GLU A 103 -4.01 5.74 -14.49
N VAL A 104 -4.12 5.86 -13.18
CA VAL A 104 -2.99 6.10 -12.27
C VAL A 104 -3.18 5.28 -10.99
N VAL A 105 -2.09 4.72 -10.50
CA VAL A 105 -1.98 4.19 -9.13
C VAL A 105 -0.95 5.01 -8.39
N TRP A 106 -1.23 5.38 -7.16
CA TRP A 106 -0.33 6.20 -6.36
C TRP A 106 -0.32 5.79 -4.89
N ALA A 107 0.70 6.22 -4.18
CA ALA A 107 0.85 5.95 -2.75
C ALA A 107 1.64 7.07 -2.07
N ARG A 108 1.47 7.18 -0.76
CA ARG A 108 2.32 8.00 0.11
C ARG A 108 3.40 7.06 0.64
N ALA A 109 4.55 7.07 0.01
CA ALA A 109 5.62 6.12 0.31
C ALA A 109 6.63 6.72 1.29
N ARG A 110 7.01 5.94 2.30
CA ARG A 110 8.15 6.29 3.16
C ARG A 110 9.40 6.41 2.29
N ASP A 111 10.27 7.36 2.58
CA ASP A 111 11.50 7.52 1.82
C ASP A 111 12.34 6.25 1.80
N SER A 112 12.31 5.47 2.89
CA SER A 112 12.99 4.18 2.97
C SER A 112 12.44 3.12 1.99
N ALA A 113 11.24 3.33 1.45
CA ALA A 113 10.60 2.41 0.50
C ALA A 113 10.66 2.88 -0.95
N LEU A 114 11.23 4.07 -1.23
CA LEU A 114 11.26 4.62 -2.59
C LEU A 114 11.93 3.66 -3.58
N GLY A 115 13.03 3.03 -3.20
CA GLY A 115 13.72 2.08 -4.06
C GLY A 115 12.84 0.88 -4.47
N PHE A 116 12.01 0.40 -3.54
CA PHE A 116 11.07 -0.66 -3.83
C PHE A 116 10.05 -0.21 -4.88
N TYR A 117 9.44 0.97 -4.69
CA TYR A 117 8.45 1.48 -5.63
C TYR A 117 9.06 1.77 -7.01
N GLU A 118 10.27 2.30 -7.06
CA GLU A 118 10.98 2.54 -8.32
C GLU A 118 11.18 1.24 -9.11
N LYS A 119 11.55 0.16 -8.42
CA LYS A 119 11.68 -1.17 -9.05
C LYS A 119 10.35 -1.70 -9.58
N CYS A 120 9.24 -1.27 -9.00
CA CYS A 120 7.90 -1.61 -9.48
C CYS A 120 7.39 -0.67 -10.57
N GLY A 121 8.21 0.27 -11.03
CA GLY A 121 7.87 1.18 -12.12
C GLY A 121 7.18 2.47 -11.69
N PHE A 122 7.19 2.78 -10.40
CA PHE A 122 6.66 4.05 -9.89
C PHE A 122 7.72 5.14 -9.95
N ILE A 123 7.28 6.38 -10.02
CA ILE A 123 8.13 7.57 -9.93
C ILE A 123 7.69 8.42 -8.74
N SER A 124 8.64 9.10 -8.11
CA SER A 124 8.35 10.11 -7.10
C SER A 124 7.86 11.38 -7.78
N VAL A 125 6.83 12.00 -7.22
CA VAL A 125 6.28 13.26 -7.72
C VAL A 125 6.06 14.23 -6.57
N GLY A 126 6.29 15.52 -6.83
CA GLY A 126 6.14 16.58 -5.82
C GLY A 126 7.24 16.58 -4.76
N ASP A 127 7.05 17.44 -3.77
CA ASP A 127 8.00 17.61 -2.67
C ASP A 127 7.83 16.53 -1.61
N GLY A 128 8.92 16.24 -0.89
CA GLY A 128 8.86 15.39 0.28
C GLY A 128 8.07 16.05 1.42
N PHE A 129 7.50 15.25 2.30
CA PHE A 129 6.74 15.71 3.45
C PHE A 129 6.93 14.78 4.65
N ILE A 130 6.61 15.28 5.83
CA ILE A 130 6.61 14.46 7.06
C ILE A 130 5.19 13.95 7.27
N ASP A 131 5.04 12.63 7.34
CA ASP A 131 3.74 12.00 7.58
C ASP A 131 3.42 12.05 9.09
N GLU A 132 2.29 12.64 9.46
CA GLU A 132 1.95 12.88 10.88
C GLU A 132 1.85 11.61 11.72
N PRO A 133 1.15 10.54 11.29
CA PRO A 133 1.04 9.35 12.15
C PRO A 133 2.37 8.70 12.51
N THR A 134 3.34 8.73 11.61
CA THR A 134 4.64 8.05 11.82
C THR A 134 5.77 9.02 12.11
N ASN A 135 5.59 10.31 11.82
CA ASN A 135 6.61 11.34 11.89
C ASN A 135 7.84 10.99 11.04
N MET A 136 7.62 10.31 9.93
CA MET A 136 8.67 9.86 9.00
C MET A 136 8.58 10.60 7.66
N PRO A 137 9.73 10.81 6.98
CA PRO A 137 9.72 11.44 5.65
C PRO A 137 9.08 10.53 4.60
N HIS A 138 8.24 11.12 3.78
CA HIS A 138 7.48 10.47 2.72
C HIS A 138 7.57 11.26 1.42
N HIS A 139 7.31 10.58 0.31
CA HIS A 139 7.03 11.18 -0.99
C HIS A 139 5.81 10.51 -1.59
N ILE A 140 5.09 11.24 -2.42
CA ILE A 140 4.08 10.62 -3.27
C ILE A 140 4.81 9.91 -4.41
N VAL A 141 4.44 8.66 -4.65
CA VAL A 141 4.88 7.88 -5.81
C VAL A 141 3.69 7.55 -6.66
N MET A 142 3.86 7.51 -7.96
CA MET A 142 2.78 7.17 -8.89
C MET A 142 3.26 6.33 -10.05
N LYS A 143 2.32 5.59 -10.63
CA LYS A 143 2.54 4.83 -11.85
C LYS A 143 1.36 5.05 -12.79
N ARG A 144 1.63 5.42 -14.04
CA ARG A 144 0.60 5.47 -15.09
C ARG A 144 0.35 4.07 -15.62
N LEU A 145 -0.91 3.76 -15.85
CA LEU A 145 -1.33 2.46 -16.36
C LEU A 145 -1.49 2.46 -17.89
#